data_1d77c16d348ac52d65444388ca83dbcf
#
_entry.id   1d77c16d348ac52d65444388ca83dbcf
#
_cell.length_a   1.000
_cell.length_b   1.000
_cell.length_c   1.000
_cell.angle_alpha   90.00
_cell.angle_beta   90.00
_cell.angle_gamma   90.00
#
_symmetry.space_group_name_H-M   'P 1'
#
loop_
_entity.id
_entity.type
_entity.pdbx_description
1 polymer ?
#
loop_
_entity_poly.entity_id
_entity_poly.type
_entity_poly.pdbx_seq_one_letter_code
_entity_poly.pdbx_strand_id
1 'polypeptide(L)'
;MTFYKRWRLGVGLLAALMVAGGCGTQAPGSPDAAVGADSKAAESEASALTATDTVATRPGDARALGGLAIVLDLQWQSLGRQTQALGKGLAALCASPSAGRLDDARREWQLTRRAWMEAQLHEIGPMPRQRLKAQMGWWPANPERIEALINGDQPLTPAFVAGQGSTVKGLYTLEHLLWPADGDDAALLQGLDASVAKAAGRRCLYGATVSEAMAGAWTQANGVWTGPRATEATDLAATAPSPFASPASASPASASGSFTPPLQHFASSQAAINALVNRMVFVVQELDGMLAKPLGRRTGGTPQPEAAQGTSSQSTVATIADGLCGIKAVWIGDRSAHCTEPDTADHDTPFPALGDLVRARSPETADHIDGTLAAAIVAVQAIPEPFTRTLADDPARLDAAFQALKALERSMATELVGALGINLTFNANDGD
;
A
#
# COMPACT_ATOMS: atom_id res chain seq x y z
N MET A 1 -10.98 -47.59 -8.01
CA MET A 1 -10.37 -47.95 -9.31
C MET A 1 -9.57 -46.74 -9.75
N THR A 2 -8.36 -46.63 -9.30
CA THR A 2 -7.06 -46.99 -9.90
C THR A 2 -6.78 -46.27 -11.21
N PHE A 3 -5.94 -45.21 -11.17
CA PHE A 3 -4.84 -45.04 -12.10
C PHE A 3 -3.82 -44.03 -11.54
N TYR A 4 -2.81 -44.56 -10.84
CA TYR A 4 -1.50 -43.95 -10.59
C TYR A 4 -0.66 -44.17 -11.84
N LYS A 5 0.01 -43.14 -12.38
CA LYS A 5 1.17 -43.32 -13.26
C LYS A 5 2.34 -42.45 -12.81
N ARG A 6 3.32 -43.12 -12.23
CA ARG A 6 4.68 -42.67 -11.92
C ARG A 6 5.40 -42.22 -13.18
N TRP A 7 6.18 -41.17 -13.08
CA TRP A 7 7.36 -40.99 -13.91
C TRP A 7 8.58 -40.71 -13.02
N ARG A 8 9.57 -41.59 -13.19
CA ARG A 8 10.89 -41.56 -12.54
C ARG A 8 11.96 -41.20 -13.60
N LEU A 9 12.93 -40.35 -13.17
CA LEU A 9 14.37 -40.38 -13.42
C LEU A 9 14.87 -40.27 -14.86
N GLY A 10 15.62 -39.18 -15.13
CA GLY A 10 16.67 -39.09 -16.12
C GLY A 10 17.79 -38.21 -15.58
N VAL A 11 18.80 -38.85 -14.96
CA VAL A 11 20.08 -38.26 -14.58
C VAL A 11 20.95 -38.26 -15.84
N GLY A 12 21.45 -37.11 -16.26
CA GLY A 12 22.42 -36.93 -17.33
C GLY A 12 23.62 -36.14 -16.85
N LEU A 13 24.66 -36.87 -16.47
CA LEU A 13 26.02 -36.38 -16.20
C LEU A 13 26.69 -36.01 -17.53
N LEU A 14 27.29 -34.81 -17.65
CA LEU A 14 28.33 -34.57 -18.66
C LEU A 14 29.45 -33.70 -18.12
N ALA A 15 30.64 -34.19 -18.37
CA ALA A 15 31.90 -33.90 -17.76
C ALA A 15 32.55 -32.58 -18.24
N ALA A 16 33.51 -32.19 -17.43
CA ALA A 16 34.44 -31.09 -17.57
C ALA A 16 35.34 -31.16 -18.85
N LEU A 17 35.70 -29.98 -19.35
CA LEU A 17 36.97 -29.81 -20.08
C LEU A 17 37.67 -28.54 -19.59
N MET A 18 38.79 -28.75 -18.89
CA MET A 18 39.81 -27.73 -18.63
C MET A 18 40.65 -27.52 -19.90
N VAL A 19 40.93 -26.26 -20.22
CA VAL A 19 42.11 -25.91 -21.03
C VAL A 19 42.87 -24.82 -20.29
N ALA A 20 44.10 -25.18 -19.92
CA ALA A 20 45.11 -24.31 -19.36
C ALA A 20 46.01 -23.74 -20.48
N GLY A 21 46.53 -22.55 -20.26
CA GLY A 21 47.62 -21.93 -21.02
C GLY A 21 47.46 -20.40 -20.94
N GLY A 22 48.40 -19.61 -20.53
CA GLY A 22 49.82 -19.73 -20.28
C GLY A 22 50.32 -18.35 -19.86
N CYS A 23 51.34 -18.33 -19.04
CA CYS A 23 52.05 -17.17 -18.48
C CYS A 23 52.64 -16.22 -19.52
N GLY A 24 52.63 -14.91 -19.20
CA GLY A 24 53.47 -13.90 -19.85
C GLY A 24 53.76 -12.75 -18.88
N THR A 25 54.92 -12.84 -18.22
CA THR A 25 55.53 -11.81 -17.39
C THR A 25 56.17 -10.73 -18.23
N GLN A 26 55.93 -9.46 -17.96
CA GLN A 26 56.91 -8.37 -18.16
C GLN A 26 56.51 -7.12 -17.38
N ALA A 27 57.37 -6.69 -16.48
CA ALA A 27 57.57 -5.32 -15.99
C ALA A 27 59.06 -5.00 -16.28
N PRO A 28 59.63 -3.78 -16.11
CA PRO A 28 59.03 -2.48 -15.81
C PRO A 28 59.47 -1.34 -16.75
N GLY A 29 58.88 -0.17 -16.63
CA GLY A 29 59.38 1.04 -17.26
C GLY A 29 58.59 2.28 -16.83
N SER A 30 59.08 2.97 -15.79
CA SER A 30 58.76 4.40 -15.62
C SER A 30 59.60 5.24 -16.59
N PRO A 31 59.11 6.39 -17.06
CA PRO A 31 59.47 7.60 -16.40
C PRO A 31 58.37 8.69 -16.31
N ASP A 32 58.60 9.55 -15.28
CA ASP A 32 58.00 10.83 -15.00
C ASP A 32 57.61 11.76 -16.15
N ALA A 33 56.61 12.51 -15.89
CA ALA A 33 56.34 13.89 -16.25
C ALA A 33 55.00 14.12 -16.94
N ALA A 34 54.06 14.64 -16.19
CA ALA A 34 53.16 15.75 -16.51
C ALA A 34 51.95 15.77 -15.52
N VAL A 35 52.20 16.24 -14.31
CA VAL A 35 51.13 16.68 -13.41
C VAL A 35 50.89 18.14 -13.65
N GLY A 36 49.66 18.55 -13.96
CA GLY A 36 49.26 19.94 -13.84
C GLY A 36 48.41 20.48 -14.99
N ALA A 37 47.16 20.04 -15.16
CA ALA A 37 46.13 20.85 -15.84
C ALA A 37 44.67 20.45 -15.59
N ASP A 38 44.36 19.33 -14.91
CA ASP A 38 42.95 18.87 -14.81
C ASP A 38 42.29 19.04 -13.43
N SER A 39 42.99 19.60 -12.44
CA SER A 39 42.37 19.79 -11.10
C SER A 39 41.49 21.05 -10.98
N LYS A 40 41.55 21.98 -11.92
CA LYS A 40 40.75 23.22 -11.89
C LYS A 40 39.37 23.06 -12.56
N ALA A 41 39.16 22.08 -13.41
CA ALA A 41 37.87 21.81 -14.02
C ALA A 41 36.94 21.02 -13.06
N ALA A 42 37.49 20.07 -12.28
CA ALA A 42 36.73 19.27 -11.32
C ALA A 42 36.26 20.08 -10.09
N GLU A 43 37.04 21.10 -9.66
CA GLU A 43 36.60 22.00 -8.57
C GLU A 43 35.55 23.02 -9.01
N SER A 44 35.46 23.34 -10.33
CA SER A 44 34.41 24.21 -10.88
C SER A 44 33.07 23.51 -11.04
N GLU A 45 33.05 22.22 -11.30
CA GLU A 45 31.79 21.43 -11.38
C GLU A 45 31.27 21.05 -9.98
N ALA A 46 32.12 20.79 -9.01
CA ALA A 46 31.72 20.54 -7.63
C ALA A 46 31.17 21.80 -6.94
N SER A 47 31.60 22.98 -7.34
CA SER A 47 31.12 24.26 -6.81
C SER A 47 29.78 24.70 -7.43
N ALA A 48 29.38 24.14 -8.57
CA ALA A 48 28.09 24.40 -9.21
C ALA A 48 26.93 23.56 -8.62
N LEU A 49 27.23 22.49 -7.85
CA LEU A 49 26.25 21.64 -7.18
C LEU A 49 25.88 22.10 -5.77
N THR A 50 26.50 23.17 -5.25
CA THR A 50 26.17 23.77 -3.95
C THR A 50 25.39 25.09 -4.04
N ALA A 51 24.95 25.48 -5.24
CA ALA A 51 23.90 26.48 -5.36
C ALA A 51 22.60 25.78 -4.92
N THR A 52 22.25 25.91 -3.66
CA THR A 52 20.90 25.74 -3.15
C THR A 52 19.98 26.63 -3.98
N ASP A 53 19.45 26.10 -5.08
CA ASP A 53 18.26 26.61 -5.68
C ASP A 53 17.14 26.43 -4.63
N THR A 54 17.02 27.41 -3.76
CA THR A 54 15.78 27.72 -3.09
C THR A 54 14.83 28.15 -4.20
N VAL A 55 14.23 27.16 -4.89
CA VAL A 55 13.12 27.42 -5.78
C VAL A 55 12.07 28.09 -4.91
N ALA A 56 11.96 29.41 -5.05
CA ALA A 56 11.01 30.20 -4.30
C ALA A 56 9.64 29.56 -4.49
N THR A 57 9.08 28.99 -3.43
CA THR A 57 7.77 28.34 -3.44
C THR A 57 6.78 29.36 -3.96
N ARG A 58 6.15 29.10 -5.09
CA ARG A 58 5.08 29.97 -5.58
C ARG A 58 3.97 30.00 -4.55
N PRO A 59 3.36 31.15 -4.23
CA PRO A 59 2.32 31.23 -3.19
C PRO A 59 1.18 30.21 -3.37
N GLY A 60 0.82 29.86 -4.62
CA GLY A 60 -0.17 28.84 -4.93
C GLY A 60 0.26 27.42 -4.55
N ASP A 61 1.54 27.10 -4.75
CA ASP A 61 2.08 25.77 -4.43
C ASP A 61 2.03 25.50 -2.92
N ALA A 62 2.40 26.48 -2.09
CA ALA A 62 2.36 26.36 -0.64
C ALA A 62 0.93 26.15 -0.12
N ARG A 63 -0.05 26.86 -0.72
CA ARG A 63 -1.46 26.72 -0.33
C ARG A 63 -2.03 25.34 -0.72
N ALA A 64 -1.78 24.87 -1.93
CA ALA A 64 -2.19 23.53 -2.37
C ALA A 64 -1.56 22.45 -1.50
N LEU A 65 -0.27 22.55 -1.20
CA LEU A 65 0.41 21.60 -0.33
C LEU A 65 -0.16 21.58 1.10
N GLY A 66 -0.54 22.72 1.64
CA GLY A 66 -1.23 22.79 2.93
C GLY A 66 -2.54 22.00 2.95
N GLY A 67 -3.36 22.17 1.92
CA GLY A 67 -4.60 21.41 1.76
C GLY A 67 -4.36 19.90 1.55
N LEU A 68 -3.41 19.54 0.69
CA LEU A 68 -3.01 18.15 0.48
C LEU A 68 -2.55 17.47 1.76
N ALA A 69 -1.77 18.17 2.59
CA ALA A 69 -1.32 17.65 3.87
C ALA A 69 -2.51 17.33 4.80
N ILE A 70 -3.53 18.18 4.82
CA ILE A 70 -4.75 17.96 5.60
C ILE A 70 -5.50 16.73 5.11
N VAL A 71 -5.74 16.60 3.81
CA VAL A 71 -6.46 15.45 3.23
C VAL A 71 -5.72 14.15 3.52
N LEU A 72 -4.41 14.13 3.29
CA LEU A 72 -3.57 12.97 3.57
C LEU A 72 -3.61 12.60 5.07
N ASP A 73 -3.50 13.56 5.98
CA ASP A 73 -3.56 13.28 7.42
C ASP A 73 -4.95 12.76 7.83
N LEU A 74 -6.03 13.31 7.29
CA LEU A 74 -7.38 12.84 7.57
C LEU A 74 -7.61 11.38 7.13
N GLN A 75 -7.11 10.98 5.95
CA GLN A 75 -7.12 9.59 5.48
C GLN A 75 -6.28 8.69 6.41
N TRP A 76 -5.09 9.14 6.76
CA TRP A 76 -4.18 8.42 7.65
C TRP A 76 -4.78 8.19 9.04
N GLN A 77 -5.36 9.22 9.66
CA GLN A 77 -6.03 9.10 10.95
C GLN A 77 -7.29 8.24 10.88
N SER A 78 -7.99 8.25 9.75
CA SER A 78 -9.12 7.35 9.50
C SER A 78 -8.68 5.89 9.58
N LEU A 79 -7.57 5.52 8.91
CA LEU A 79 -7.00 4.18 8.97
C LEU A 79 -6.73 3.75 10.43
N GLY A 80 -6.14 4.62 11.24
CA GLY A 80 -5.87 4.32 12.65
C GLY A 80 -7.13 4.05 13.46
N ARG A 81 -8.17 4.89 13.27
CA ARG A 81 -9.47 4.69 13.96
C ARG A 81 -10.14 3.38 13.53
N GLN A 82 -10.17 3.09 12.23
CA GLN A 82 -10.81 1.87 11.72
C GLN A 82 -10.06 0.60 12.16
N THR A 83 -8.73 0.63 12.19
CA THR A 83 -7.94 -0.50 12.70
C THR A 83 -8.25 -0.80 14.17
N GLN A 84 -8.46 0.24 15.01
CA GLN A 84 -8.88 0.08 16.39
C GLN A 84 -10.32 -0.42 16.51
N ALA A 85 -11.25 0.07 15.68
CA ALA A 85 -12.64 -0.36 15.66
C ALA A 85 -12.75 -1.85 15.28
N LEU A 86 -11.99 -2.29 14.28
CA LEU A 86 -11.91 -3.71 13.88
C LEU A 86 -11.47 -4.59 15.05
N GLY A 87 -10.44 -4.18 15.80
CA GLY A 87 -10.00 -4.92 17.00
C GLY A 87 -11.10 -5.07 18.05
N LYS A 88 -11.89 -4.00 18.27
CA LYS A 88 -13.05 -4.04 19.19
C LYS A 88 -14.16 -4.95 18.66
N GLY A 89 -14.47 -4.90 17.37
CA GLY A 89 -15.46 -5.77 16.72
C GLY A 89 -15.11 -7.25 16.83
N LEU A 90 -13.84 -7.60 16.57
CA LEU A 90 -13.33 -8.97 16.73
C LEU A 90 -13.40 -9.43 18.19
N ALA A 91 -13.00 -8.59 19.15
CA ALA A 91 -13.10 -8.90 20.56
C ALA A 91 -14.55 -9.15 20.99
N ALA A 92 -15.50 -8.33 20.51
CA ALA A 92 -16.93 -8.50 20.79
C ALA A 92 -17.48 -9.81 20.19
N LEU A 93 -17.10 -10.15 18.95
CA LEU A 93 -17.46 -11.41 18.29
C LEU A 93 -16.97 -12.62 19.11
N CYS A 94 -15.71 -12.58 19.53
CA CYS A 94 -15.10 -13.66 20.31
C CYS A 94 -15.67 -13.80 21.72
N ALA A 95 -16.07 -12.70 22.36
CA ALA A 95 -16.68 -12.75 23.70
C ALA A 95 -18.08 -13.37 23.69
N SER A 96 -18.82 -13.26 22.59
CA SER A 96 -20.19 -13.80 22.48
C SER A 96 -20.52 -14.02 20.98
N PRO A 97 -20.08 -15.15 20.39
CA PRO A 97 -20.33 -15.45 18.99
C PRO A 97 -21.80 -15.42 18.62
N SER A 98 -22.18 -14.64 17.62
CA SER A 98 -23.54 -14.56 17.07
C SER A 98 -23.50 -13.99 15.67
N ALA A 99 -24.55 -14.24 14.85
CA ALA A 99 -24.65 -13.72 13.50
C ALA A 99 -24.51 -12.20 13.46
N GLY A 100 -25.22 -11.47 14.32
CA GLY A 100 -25.13 -10.00 14.36
C GLY A 100 -23.72 -9.48 14.69
N ARG A 101 -22.96 -10.16 15.59
CA ARG A 101 -21.57 -9.76 15.89
C ARG A 101 -20.61 -10.14 14.77
N LEU A 102 -20.90 -11.21 14.04
CA LEU A 102 -20.13 -11.54 12.84
C LEU A 102 -20.33 -10.49 11.76
N ASP A 103 -21.56 -10.06 11.54
CA ASP A 103 -21.87 -8.97 10.60
C ASP A 103 -21.22 -7.65 11.02
N ASP A 104 -21.21 -7.34 12.32
CA ASP A 104 -20.51 -6.17 12.86
C ASP A 104 -19.00 -6.26 12.60
N ALA A 105 -18.36 -7.41 12.89
CA ALA A 105 -16.93 -7.59 12.66
C ALA A 105 -16.57 -7.53 11.17
N ARG A 106 -17.42 -8.09 10.31
CA ARG A 106 -17.28 -7.99 8.83
C ARG A 106 -17.39 -6.54 8.35
N ARG A 107 -18.33 -5.78 8.89
CA ARG A 107 -18.48 -4.37 8.58
C ARG A 107 -17.25 -3.57 9.01
N GLU A 108 -16.72 -3.78 10.22
CA GLU A 108 -15.49 -3.13 10.67
C GLU A 108 -14.27 -3.50 9.82
N TRP A 109 -14.20 -4.75 9.35
CA TRP A 109 -13.18 -5.17 8.41
C TRP A 109 -13.31 -4.43 7.07
N GLN A 110 -14.51 -4.32 6.51
CA GLN A 110 -14.75 -3.58 5.26
C GLN A 110 -14.37 -2.10 5.38
N LEU A 111 -14.72 -1.45 6.50
CA LEU A 111 -14.33 -0.07 6.78
C LEU A 111 -12.82 0.09 6.94
N THR A 112 -12.15 -0.87 7.57
CA THR A 112 -10.68 -0.85 7.72
C THR A 112 -9.99 -1.06 6.37
N ARG A 113 -10.49 -1.99 5.53
CA ARG A 113 -9.99 -2.21 4.17
C ARG A 113 -10.16 -0.94 3.31
N ARG A 114 -11.34 -0.29 3.40
CA ARG A 114 -11.57 1.00 2.73
C ARG A 114 -10.53 2.04 3.16
N ALA A 115 -10.40 2.27 4.45
CA ALA A 115 -9.43 3.23 4.98
C ALA A 115 -7.99 2.88 4.58
N TRP A 116 -7.64 1.60 4.51
CA TRP A 116 -6.34 1.13 4.00
C TRP A 116 -6.14 1.51 2.53
N MET A 117 -7.15 1.31 1.69
CA MET A 117 -7.06 1.63 0.27
C MET A 117 -7.02 3.14 0.00
N GLU A 118 -7.82 3.92 0.72
CA GLU A 118 -7.79 5.38 0.65
C GLU A 118 -6.45 5.96 1.12
N ALA A 119 -5.79 5.31 2.09
CA ALA A 119 -4.52 5.74 2.65
C ALA A 119 -3.28 5.35 1.82
N GLN A 120 -3.42 4.72 0.65
CA GLN A 120 -2.27 4.24 -0.14
C GLN A 120 -1.29 5.35 -0.58
N LEU A 121 -1.74 6.59 -0.64
CA LEU A 121 -0.89 7.73 -1.00
C LEU A 121 0.09 8.15 0.12
N HIS A 122 0.00 7.55 1.31
CA HIS A 122 0.92 7.82 2.42
C HIS A 122 2.30 7.19 2.26
N GLU A 123 2.50 6.27 1.33
CA GLU A 123 3.81 5.66 1.10
C GLU A 123 4.79 6.61 0.39
N ILE A 124 4.97 7.81 0.97
CA ILE A 124 5.90 8.86 0.53
C ILE A 124 6.86 9.25 1.68
N GLY A 125 7.94 9.93 1.36
CA GLY A 125 8.92 10.37 2.34
C GLY A 125 9.53 9.21 3.15
N PRO A 126 9.43 9.20 4.49
CA PRO A 126 9.98 8.12 5.32
C PRO A 126 9.11 6.87 5.39
N MET A 127 7.85 6.94 4.92
CA MET A 127 6.84 5.89 5.13
C MET A 127 7.12 4.56 4.43
N PRO A 128 7.73 4.48 3.23
CA PRO A 128 8.08 3.20 2.60
C PRO A 128 8.95 2.31 3.49
N ARG A 129 9.80 2.91 4.35
CA ARG A 129 10.64 2.16 5.29
C ARG A 129 9.84 1.45 6.39
N GLN A 130 8.59 1.89 6.65
CA GLN A 130 7.71 1.26 7.64
C GLN A 130 7.12 -0.07 7.13
N ARG A 131 7.21 -0.34 5.82
CA ARG A 131 6.75 -1.59 5.19
C ARG A 131 5.32 -1.95 5.57
N LEU A 132 4.43 -0.95 5.63
CA LEU A 132 3.05 -1.12 6.09
C LEU A 132 2.27 -2.15 5.27
N LYS A 133 2.50 -2.21 3.96
CA LYS A 133 1.88 -3.24 3.10
C LYS A 133 2.14 -4.66 3.62
N ALA A 134 3.36 -4.95 4.06
CA ALA A 134 3.73 -6.25 4.62
C ALA A 134 3.11 -6.51 6.00
N GLN A 135 2.72 -5.46 6.74
CA GLN A 135 2.14 -5.57 8.08
C GLN A 135 0.60 -5.59 8.06
N MET A 136 -0.02 -4.88 7.12
CA MET A 136 -1.45 -4.60 7.13
C MET A 136 -2.21 -5.16 5.93
N GLY A 137 -1.66 -5.08 4.72
CA GLY A 137 -2.42 -5.28 3.49
C GLY A 137 -1.77 -6.24 2.48
N TRP A 138 -0.95 -7.19 2.92
CA TRP A 138 -0.34 -8.15 2.02
C TRP A 138 -1.35 -9.18 1.52
N TRP A 139 -1.39 -9.40 0.22
CA TRP A 139 -2.19 -10.42 -0.44
C TRP A 139 -1.29 -11.25 -1.41
N PRO A 140 -1.53 -12.58 -1.54
CA PRO A 140 -2.53 -13.38 -0.88
C PRO A 140 -2.15 -13.77 0.56
N ALA A 141 -3.15 -14.02 1.39
CA ALA A 141 -2.97 -14.74 2.64
C ALA A 141 -2.66 -16.22 2.36
N ASN A 142 -2.06 -16.90 3.33
CA ASN A 142 -1.79 -18.33 3.26
C ASN A 142 -2.68 -19.10 4.27
N PRO A 143 -3.86 -19.62 3.84
CA PRO A 143 -4.81 -20.30 4.69
C PRO A 143 -4.22 -21.49 5.46
N GLU A 144 -3.43 -22.33 4.79
CA GLU A 144 -2.82 -23.52 5.41
C GLU A 144 -1.91 -23.13 6.58
N ARG A 145 -1.11 -22.09 6.38
CA ARG A 145 -0.19 -21.62 7.42
C ARG A 145 -0.92 -20.88 8.55
N ILE A 146 -2.00 -20.16 8.25
CA ILE A 146 -2.89 -19.53 9.23
C ILE A 146 -3.48 -20.62 10.13
N GLU A 147 -4.08 -21.67 9.56
CA GLU A 147 -4.64 -22.78 10.32
C GLU A 147 -3.58 -23.55 11.12
N ALA A 148 -2.37 -23.72 10.58
CA ALA A 148 -1.26 -24.33 11.31
C ALA A 148 -0.85 -23.49 12.55
N LEU A 149 -0.90 -22.15 12.47
CA LEU A 149 -0.65 -21.28 13.62
C LEU A 149 -1.78 -21.35 14.66
N ILE A 150 -3.02 -21.43 14.23
CA ILE A 150 -4.18 -21.56 15.12
C ILE A 150 -4.15 -22.90 15.86
N ASN A 151 -3.84 -23.98 15.17
CA ASN A 151 -3.85 -25.34 15.73
C ASN A 151 -2.55 -25.72 16.45
N GLY A 152 -1.49 -24.91 16.36
CA GLY A 152 -0.21 -25.14 17.02
C GLY A 152 -0.23 -24.74 18.50
N ASP A 153 0.90 -24.97 19.20
CA ASP A 153 1.04 -24.70 20.62
C ASP A 153 1.83 -23.42 20.95
N GLN A 154 2.37 -22.73 19.93
CA GLN A 154 3.15 -21.50 20.11
C GLN A 154 2.29 -20.39 20.75
N PRO A 155 2.88 -19.52 21.58
CA PRO A 155 2.16 -18.38 22.14
C PRO A 155 1.78 -17.39 21.02
N LEU A 156 0.49 -17.10 20.92
CA LEU A 156 -0.04 -16.10 19.99
C LEU A 156 -0.01 -14.73 20.69
N THR A 157 1.09 -14.02 20.54
CA THR A 157 1.26 -12.64 21.05
C THR A 157 1.40 -11.66 19.89
N PRO A 158 1.09 -10.36 20.08
CA PRO A 158 1.27 -9.35 19.04
C PRO A 158 2.69 -9.32 18.48
N ALA A 159 3.71 -9.44 19.35
CA ALA A 159 5.12 -9.48 18.94
C ALA A 159 5.42 -10.73 18.09
N PHE A 160 4.87 -11.90 18.47
CA PHE A 160 5.02 -13.12 17.68
C PHE A 160 4.39 -12.96 16.29
N VAL A 161 3.14 -12.47 16.22
CA VAL A 161 2.44 -12.27 14.94
C VAL A 161 3.12 -11.20 14.08
N ALA A 162 3.55 -10.09 14.67
CA ALA A 162 4.29 -9.05 13.95
C ALA A 162 5.59 -9.60 13.31
N GLY A 163 6.26 -10.54 13.96
CA GLY A 163 7.46 -11.22 13.47
C GLY A 163 7.21 -12.28 12.38
N GLN A 164 5.95 -12.66 12.13
CA GLN A 164 5.63 -13.65 11.11
C GLN A 164 5.72 -13.06 9.68
N GLY A 165 5.74 -13.96 8.69
CA GLY A 165 5.64 -13.58 7.28
C GLY A 165 4.36 -12.79 6.97
N SER A 166 4.39 -11.97 5.94
CA SER A 166 3.27 -11.11 5.55
C SER A 166 1.99 -11.87 5.20
N THR A 167 2.10 -13.11 4.73
CA THR A 167 0.98 -13.95 4.28
C THR A 167 0.10 -14.51 5.41
N VAL A 168 0.48 -14.30 6.67
CA VAL A 168 -0.26 -14.80 7.85
C VAL A 168 -0.63 -13.68 8.83
N LYS A 169 -0.65 -12.45 8.36
CA LYS A 169 -1.05 -11.27 9.16
C LYS A 169 -1.73 -10.22 8.28
N GLY A 170 -2.33 -9.21 8.91
CA GLY A 170 -3.01 -8.14 8.19
C GLY A 170 -4.44 -8.47 7.78
N LEU A 171 -5.02 -7.59 6.95
CA LEU A 171 -6.42 -7.60 6.55
C LEU A 171 -6.87 -8.91 5.91
N TYR A 172 -6.08 -9.48 5.00
CA TYR A 172 -6.48 -10.69 4.27
C TYR A 172 -6.38 -11.96 5.11
N THR A 173 -5.56 -11.94 6.16
CA THR A 173 -5.63 -12.97 7.21
C THR A 173 -6.94 -12.88 7.99
N LEU A 174 -7.39 -11.66 8.34
CA LEU A 174 -8.68 -11.45 9.01
C LEU A 174 -9.86 -11.75 8.08
N GLU A 175 -9.74 -11.49 6.77
CA GLU A 175 -10.73 -11.94 5.78
C GLU A 175 -10.92 -13.47 5.85
N HIS A 176 -9.82 -14.22 5.81
CA HIS A 176 -9.88 -15.68 5.93
C HIS A 176 -10.57 -16.16 7.24
N LEU A 177 -10.38 -15.43 8.34
CA LEU A 177 -11.00 -15.77 9.62
C LEU A 177 -12.50 -15.44 9.69
N LEU A 178 -12.95 -14.42 8.95
CA LEU A 178 -14.33 -13.90 9.01
C LEU A 178 -15.23 -14.45 7.90
N TRP A 179 -14.68 -14.93 6.80
CA TRP A 179 -15.44 -15.50 5.67
C TRP A 179 -14.95 -16.93 5.40
N PRO A 180 -15.72 -17.94 5.85
CA PRO A 180 -15.40 -19.33 5.59
C PRO A 180 -15.50 -19.63 4.09
N ALA A 181 -14.59 -20.47 3.57
CA ALA A 181 -14.52 -20.78 2.15
C ALA A 181 -15.77 -21.51 1.61
N ASP A 182 -16.47 -22.23 2.49
CA ASP A 182 -17.72 -22.97 2.18
C ASP A 182 -18.99 -22.12 2.41
N GLY A 183 -18.84 -20.89 2.94
CA GLY A 183 -19.96 -20.01 3.27
C GLY A 183 -20.77 -20.44 4.49
N ASP A 184 -20.31 -21.42 5.27
CA ASP A 184 -21.01 -21.89 6.48
C ASP A 184 -20.72 -21.03 7.70
N ASP A 185 -21.47 -19.93 7.84
CA ASP A 185 -21.39 -19.04 9.00
C ASP A 185 -21.78 -19.71 10.33
N ALA A 186 -22.63 -20.72 10.29
CA ALA A 186 -23.03 -21.44 11.50
C ALA A 186 -21.86 -22.30 12.01
N ALA A 187 -21.14 -23.00 11.13
CA ALA A 187 -19.92 -23.72 11.48
C ALA A 187 -18.81 -22.77 11.96
N LEU A 188 -18.66 -21.61 11.30
CA LEU A 188 -17.72 -20.58 11.75
C LEU A 188 -18.02 -20.13 13.19
N LEU A 189 -19.27 -19.79 13.51
CA LEU A 189 -19.67 -19.32 14.84
C LEU A 189 -19.46 -20.40 15.91
N GLN A 190 -19.77 -21.68 15.63
CA GLN A 190 -19.43 -22.79 16.51
C GLN A 190 -17.91 -22.91 16.70
N GLY A 191 -17.13 -22.71 15.63
CA GLY A 191 -15.68 -22.72 15.67
C GLY A 191 -15.05 -21.55 16.42
N LEU A 192 -15.82 -20.51 16.77
CA LEU A 192 -15.38 -19.39 17.62
C LEU A 192 -15.79 -19.55 19.10
N ASP A 193 -16.68 -20.47 19.40
CA ASP A 193 -17.16 -20.69 20.79
C ASP A 193 -16.13 -21.47 21.60
N ALA A 194 -15.41 -20.78 22.47
CA ALA A 194 -14.36 -21.35 23.31
C ALA A 194 -14.88 -22.42 24.31
N SER A 195 -16.19 -22.47 24.54
CA SER A 195 -16.81 -23.53 25.36
C SER A 195 -16.88 -24.87 24.62
N VAL A 196 -16.82 -24.85 23.30
CA VAL A 196 -16.97 -26.05 22.46
C VAL A 196 -15.62 -26.71 22.16
N ALA A 197 -14.56 -25.93 21.92
CA ALA A 197 -13.25 -26.47 21.57
C ALA A 197 -12.09 -25.55 21.99
N LYS A 198 -10.94 -26.14 22.40
CA LYS A 198 -9.71 -25.40 22.68
C LYS A 198 -9.22 -24.61 21.48
N ALA A 199 -9.38 -25.12 20.26
CA ALA A 199 -9.00 -24.46 19.02
C ALA A 199 -9.82 -23.18 18.77
N ALA A 200 -11.07 -23.11 19.23
CA ALA A 200 -11.94 -21.95 19.10
C ALA A 200 -11.36 -20.72 19.82
N GLY A 201 -10.92 -20.90 21.07
CA GLY A 201 -10.24 -19.83 21.81
C GLY A 201 -8.96 -19.35 21.14
N ARG A 202 -8.23 -20.25 20.46
CA ARG A 202 -7.01 -19.88 19.73
C ARG A 202 -7.30 -19.13 18.42
N ARG A 203 -8.37 -19.46 17.71
CA ARG A 203 -8.82 -18.73 16.52
C ARG A 203 -9.15 -17.29 16.87
N CYS A 204 -9.93 -17.08 17.93
CA CYS A 204 -10.23 -15.76 18.48
C CYS A 204 -8.99 -15.01 18.93
N LEU A 205 -8.11 -15.67 19.69
CA LEU A 205 -6.86 -15.07 20.13
C LEU A 205 -5.98 -14.66 18.94
N TYR A 206 -5.94 -15.46 17.88
CA TYR A 206 -5.17 -15.14 16.69
C TYR A 206 -5.72 -13.91 15.96
N GLY A 207 -7.03 -13.84 15.73
CA GLY A 207 -7.69 -12.69 15.14
C GLY A 207 -7.46 -11.39 15.93
N ALA A 208 -7.62 -11.45 17.26
CA ALA A 208 -7.33 -10.33 18.15
C ALA A 208 -5.86 -9.89 18.05
N THR A 209 -4.94 -10.85 18.06
CA THR A 209 -3.50 -10.58 18.01
C THR A 209 -3.07 -9.99 16.65
N VAL A 210 -3.67 -10.47 15.54
CA VAL A 210 -3.44 -9.88 14.21
C VAL A 210 -3.91 -8.42 14.17
N SER A 211 -5.11 -8.12 14.68
CA SER A 211 -5.62 -6.75 14.71
C SER A 211 -4.79 -5.83 15.60
N GLU A 212 -4.31 -6.32 16.73
CA GLU A 212 -3.41 -5.58 17.63
C GLU A 212 -2.04 -5.32 16.98
N ALA A 213 -1.48 -6.30 16.26
CA ALA A 213 -0.25 -6.11 15.50
C ALA A 213 -0.41 -5.05 14.39
N MET A 214 -1.57 -5.02 13.71
CA MET A 214 -1.90 -3.96 12.74
C MET A 214 -1.98 -2.57 13.40
N ALA A 215 -2.66 -2.46 14.53
CA ALA A 215 -2.77 -1.22 15.30
C ALA A 215 -1.39 -0.74 15.78
N GLY A 216 -0.54 -1.65 16.22
CA GLY A 216 0.85 -1.37 16.59
C GLY A 216 1.68 -0.86 15.41
N ALA A 217 1.56 -1.49 14.25
CA ALA A 217 2.24 -1.05 13.01
C ALA A 217 1.80 0.36 12.60
N TRP A 218 0.48 0.65 12.65
CA TRP A 218 -0.02 1.99 12.38
C TRP A 218 0.51 3.01 13.40
N THR A 219 0.49 2.68 14.70
CA THR A 219 0.98 3.58 15.76
C THR A 219 2.46 3.93 15.57
N GLN A 220 3.29 2.93 15.25
CA GLN A 220 4.71 3.15 14.96
C GLN A 220 4.89 4.06 13.75
N ALA A 221 4.18 3.77 12.66
CA ALA A 221 4.26 4.57 11.44
C ALA A 221 3.71 5.99 11.63
N ASN A 222 2.65 6.16 12.45
CA ASN A 222 2.11 7.47 12.81
C ASN A 222 3.14 8.31 13.57
N GLY A 223 3.92 7.71 14.46
CA GLY A 223 5.04 8.39 15.14
C GLY A 223 6.10 8.90 14.17
N VAL A 224 6.35 8.17 13.07
CA VAL A 224 7.26 8.63 11.99
C VAL A 224 6.62 9.73 11.15
N TRP A 225 5.33 9.56 10.81
CA TRP A 225 4.56 10.51 9.99
C TRP A 225 4.45 11.89 10.63
N THR A 226 4.15 11.93 11.93
CA THR A 226 3.99 13.16 12.72
C THR A 226 5.29 13.66 13.37
N GLY A 227 6.33 12.84 13.35
CA GLY A 227 7.61 13.14 13.96
C GLY A 227 8.41 14.23 13.23
N PRO A 228 9.42 14.83 13.87
CA PRO A 228 10.31 15.79 13.22
C PRO A 228 11.08 15.15 12.07
N ARG A 229 11.46 15.95 11.08
CA ARG A 229 12.33 15.50 9.99
C ARG A 229 13.63 14.94 10.58
N ALA A 230 13.98 13.69 10.25
CA ALA A 230 15.27 13.13 10.60
C ALA A 230 16.35 13.98 9.90
N THR A 231 17.18 14.67 10.69
CA THR A 231 18.35 15.34 10.17
C THR A 231 19.36 14.29 9.74
N GLU A 232 19.85 14.42 8.52
CA GLU A 232 20.66 13.41 7.86
C GLU A 232 21.84 12.90 8.71
N ALA A 233 22.04 11.60 8.65
CA ALA A 233 23.26 10.84 8.89
C ALA A 233 23.68 10.47 10.33
N THR A 234 23.17 11.05 11.40
CA THR A 234 23.60 10.63 12.76
C THR A 234 22.61 9.75 13.52
N ASP A 235 21.34 9.70 13.11
CA ASP A 235 20.30 8.99 13.86
C ASP A 235 19.87 7.63 13.27
N LEU A 236 20.45 7.19 12.16
CA LEU A 236 20.13 5.87 11.57
C LEU A 236 20.59 4.67 12.42
N ALA A 237 21.47 4.91 13.39
CA ALA A 237 21.99 3.87 14.29
C ALA A 237 21.34 3.85 15.68
N ALA A 238 20.63 4.92 16.06
CA ALA A 238 20.15 5.11 17.45
C ALA A 238 18.66 4.83 17.67
N THR A 239 17.85 4.66 16.63
CA THR A 239 16.39 4.48 16.77
C THR A 239 15.88 3.18 16.17
N ALA A 240 16.52 2.06 16.50
CA ALA A 240 15.76 0.81 16.59
C ALA A 240 15.04 0.83 17.95
N PRO A 241 13.71 1.06 18.02
CA PRO A 241 13.01 0.95 19.29
C PRO A 241 13.14 -0.49 19.77
N SER A 242 13.65 -0.65 20.98
CA SER A 242 13.60 -1.94 21.68
C SER A 242 12.15 -2.42 21.68
N PRO A 243 11.85 -3.64 21.24
CA PRO A 243 10.48 -4.16 21.18
C PRO A 243 9.83 -4.37 22.57
N PHE A 244 10.49 -3.92 23.64
CA PHE A 244 10.08 -4.12 25.03
C PHE A 244 9.90 -2.83 25.86
N ALA A 245 9.79 -1.66 25.22
CA ALA A 245 9.43 -0.47 25.97
C ALA A 245 7.92 -0.49 26.25
N SER A 246 7.56 -0.69 27.51
CA SER A 246 6.17 -0.49 28.00
C SER A 246 5.71 0.92 27.66
N PRO A 247 4.43 1.11 27.25
CA PRO A 247 3.90 2.45 26.99
C PRO A 247 3.86 3.23 28.30
N ALA A 248 4.86 4.07 28.51
CA ALA A 248 4.78 5.07 29.57
C ALA A 248 3.64 6.02 29.18
N SER A 249 2.73 6.24 30.14
CA SER A 249 1.59 7.12 30.09
C SER A 249 1.93 8.48 29.45
N ALA A 250 1.60 8.61 28.15
CA ALA A 250 1.59 9.91 27.52
C ALA A 250 0.38 10.69 28.06
N SER A 251 0.62 11.66 28.93
CA SER A 251 -0.37 12.67 29.27
C SER A 251 -0.87 13.33 28.00
N PRO A 252 -2.17 13.67 27.90
CA PRO A 252 -2.68 14.41 26.77
C PRO A 252 -2.05 15.79 26.78
N ALA A 253 -1.00 15.98 25.98
CA ALA A 253 -0.44 17.28 25.71
C ALA A 253 -1.52 18.10 25.00
N SER A 254 -1.83 19.24 25.58
CA SER A 254 -2.74 20.29 25.15
C SER A 254 -2.77 20.44 23.62
N ALA A 255 -3.97 20.31 23.05
CA ALA A 255 -4.23 20.52 21.63
C ALA A 255 -4.18 22.02 21.27
N SER A 256 -3.01 22.63 21.35
CA SER A 256 -2.61 23.77 20.54
C SER A 256 -1.66 23.23 19.48
N GLY A 257 -2.18 22.37 18.61
CA GLY A 257 -1.41 21.73 17.58
C GLY A 257 -0.96 22.75 16.55
N SER A 258 0.28 23.11 16.59
CA SER A 258 1.01 23.51 15.39
C SER A 258 0.87 22.33 14.43
N PHE A 259 -0.04 22.44 13.47
CA PHE A 259 -0.21 21.47 12.39
C PHE A 259 1.13 21.42 11.63
N THR A 260 1.91 20.37 11.90
CA THR A 260 3.15 20.14 11.16
C THR A 260 2.77 19.32 9.94
N PRO A 261 2.75 19.90 8.73
CA PRO A 261 2.37 19.17 7.54
C PRO A 261 3.30 17.97 7.33
N PRO A 262 2.84 16.82 6.81
CA PRO A 262 3.73 15.70 6.43
C PRO A 262 4.82 16.11 5.45
N LEU A 263 4.71 17.29 4.88
CA LEU A 263 5.65 17.92 3.96
C LEU A 263 6.99 18.32 4.61
N GLN A 264 7.07 18.37 5.94
CA GLN A 264 8.34 18.60 6.65
C GLN A 264 9.42 17.56 6.34
N HIS A 265 9.01 16.38 5.86
CA HIS A 265 9.94 15.31 5.49
C HIS A 265 10.63 15.55 4.14
N PHE A 266 10.19 16.53 3.37
CA PHE A 266 10.74 16.85 2.05
C PHE A 266 11.64 18.09 2.07
N ALA A 267 12.66 18.09 1.22
CA ALA A 267 13.60 19.20 1.10
C ALA A 267 12.95 20.46 0.50
N SER A 268 11.90 20.28 -0.32
CA SER A 268 11.18 21.37 -0.99
C SER A 268 9.76 20.97 -1.31
N SER A 269 8.92 21.96 -1.60
CA SER A 269 7.55 21.75 -2.11
C SER A 269 7.52 20.91 -3.39
N GLN A 270 8.46 21.13 -4.30
CA GLN A 270 8.57 20.37 -5.54
C GLN A 270 8.91 18.89 -5.26
N ALA A 271 9.79 18.62 -4.28
CA ALA A 271 10.12 17.25 -3.88
C ALA A 271 8.90 16.52 -3.28
N ALA A 272 8.07 17.21 -2.51
CA ALA A 272 6.83 16.66 -1.98
C ALA A 272 5.82 16.34 -3.10
N ILE A 273 5.62 17.27 -4.04
CA ILE A 273 4.74 17.08 -5.20
C ILE A 273 5.26 15.92 -6.07
N ASN A 274 6.57 15.85 -6.33
CA ASN A 274 7.17 14.75 -7.08
C ASN A 274 6.89 13.40 -6.43
N ALA A 275 7.10 13.28 -5.11
CA ALA A 275 6.86 12.05 -4.38
C ALA A 275 5.38 11.65 -4.42
N LEU A 276 4.47 12.60 -4.23
CA LEU A 276 3.03 12.34 -4.23
C LEU A 276 2.53 11.87 -5.61
N VAL A 277 2.92 12.57 -6.68
CA VAL A 277 2.48 12.21 -8.05
C VAL A 277 3.07 10.88 -8.49
N ASN A 278 4.34 10.61 -8.19
CA ASN A 278 4.92 9.29 -8.43
C ASN A 278 4.13 8.19 -7.70
N ARG A 279 3.74 8.44 -6.43
CA ARG A 279 2.93 7.48 -5.67
C ARG A 279 1.52 7.33 -6.24
N MET A 280 0.89 8.42 -6.75
CA MET A 280 -0.42 8.34 -7.42
C MET A 280 -0.36 7.43 -8.65
N VAL A 281 0.62 7.62 -9.52
CA VAL A 281 0.83 6.77 -10.71
C VAL A 281 1.00 5.31 -10.28
N PHE A 282 1.84 5.06 -9.27
CA PHE A 282 2.08 3.71 -8.76
C PHE A 282 0.81 3.07 -8.17
N VAL A 283 -0.01 3.82 -7.44
CA VAL A 283 -1.29 3.30 -6.92
C VAL A 283 -2.23 2.90 -8.05
N VAL A 284 -2.35 3.71 -9.12
CA VAL A 284 -3.17 3.33 -10.29
C VAL A 284 -2.65 2.05 -10.95
N GLN A 285 -1.33 1.86 -11.04
CA GLN A 285 -0.71 0.61 -11.54
C GLN A 285 -1.02 -0.60 -10.63
N GLU A 286 -1.04 -0.41 -9.32
CA GLU A 286 -1.46 -1.47 -8.39
C GLU A 286 -2.94 -1.84 -8.60
N LEU A 287 -3.81 -0.82 -8.78
CA LEU A 287 -5.25 -1.03 -9.01
C LEU A 287 -5.52 -1.71 -10.35
N ASP A 288 -4.84 -1.31 -11.43
CA ASP A 288 -4.97 -1.98 -12.73
C ASP A 288 -4.49 -3.43 -12.64
N GLY A 289 -3.43 -3.69 -11.87
CA GLY A 289 -2.91 -5.03 -11.61
C GLY A 289 -3.91 -5.97 -10.96
N MET A 290 -4.85 -5.43 -10.15
CA MET A 290 -5.93 -6.22 -9.54
C MET A 290 -6.94 -6.75 -10.58
N LEU A 291 -7.08 -6.08 -11.73
CA LEU A 291 -7.87 -6.57 -12.88
C LEU A 291 -7.02 -7.36 -13.86
N ALA A 292 -5.81 -6.89 -14.16
CA ALA A 292 -4.91 -7.48 -15.14
C ALA A 292 -4.57 -8.95 -14.83
N LYS A 293 -4.32 -9.27 -13.55
CA LYS A 293 -3.96 -10.63 -13.13
C LYS A 293 -5.12 -11.60 -13.34
N PRO A 294 -6.33 -11.38 -12.77
CA PRO A 294 -7.46 -12.28 -13.00
C PRO A 294 -7.87 -12.39 -14.46
N LEU A 295 -7.78 -11.32 -15.25
CA LEU A 295 -8.03 -11.30 -16.68
C LEU A 295 -6.96 -12.06 -17.50
N GLY A 296 -5.88 -12.49 -16.88
CA GLY A 296 -4.77 -13.16 -17.58
C GLY A 296 -3.94 -12.22 -18.47
N ARG A 297 -4.06 -10.89 -18.29
CA ARG A 297 -3.31 -9.91 -19.11
C ARG A 297 -1.80 -9.98 -18.91
N ARG A 298 -1.35 -10.57 -17.80
CA ARG A 298 0.07 -10.82 -17.49
C ARG A 298 0.52 -12.26 -17.80
N THR A 299 -0.40 -13.16 -18.20
CA THR A 299 -0.16 -14.60 -18.37
C THR A 299 -0.59 -15.13 -19.75
N GLY A 300 -0.49 -14.30 -20.78
CA GLY A 300 -0.78 -14.71 -22.15
C GLY A 300 -2.28 -14.88 -22.44
N GLY A 301 -3.17 -14.23 -21.65
CA GLY A 301 -4.60 -14.19 -21.92
C GLY A 301 -5.43 -15.29 -21.26
N THR A 302 -4.81 -16.19 -20.48
CA THR A 302 -5.56 -17.19 -19.71
C THR A 302 -6.08 -16.57 -18.40
N PRO A 303 -7.40 -16.51 -18.17
CA PRO A 303 -7.96 -15.99 -16.92
C PRO A 303 -7.49 -16.77 -15.70
N GLN A 304 -7.24 -16.06 -14.60
CA GLN A 304 -6.78 -16.61 -13.31
C GLN A 304 -7.70 -16.11 -12.19
N PRO A 305 -8.88 -16.70 -12.00
CA PRO A 305 -9.84 -16.26 -10.98
C PRO A 305 -9.25 -16.26 -9.56
N GLU A 306 -8.35 -17.19 -9.28
CA GLU A 306 -7.62 -17.33 -8.00
C GLU A 306 -6.67 -16.15 -7.72
N ALA A 307 -6.31 -15.38 -8.76
CA ALA A 307 -5.52 -14.15 -8.62
C ALA A 307 -6.37 -12.92 -8.24
N ALA A 308 -7.70 -13.07 -8.09
CA ALA A 308 -8.56 -11.98 -7.65
C ALA A 308 -8.51 -11.82 -6.12
N GLN A 309 -8.30 -10.58 -5.68
CA GLN A 309 -8.20 -10.21 -4.28
C GLN A 309 -9.58 -9.90 -3.69
N GLY A 310 -9.87 -10.34 -2.45
CA GLY A 310 -11.12 -10.00 -1.77
C GLY A 310 -12.34 -10.79 -2.25
N THR A 311 -12.15 -11.99 -2.81
CA THR A 311 -13.24 -12.80 -3.35
C THR A 311 -14.11 -13.42 -2.26
N SER A 312 -13.55 -13.79 -1.11
CA SER A 312 -14.29 -14.37 0.01
C SER A 312 -15.26 -13.34 0.62
N SER A 313 -14.83 -12.12 0.76
CA SER A 313 -15.64 -11.00 1.28
C SER A 313 -16.47 -10.29 0.21
N GLN A 314 -16.37 -10.70 -1.06
CA GLN A 314 -16.97 -10.03 -2.22
C GLN A 314 -16.62 -8.54 -2.28
N SER A 315 -15.36 -8.20 -2.01
CA SER A 315 -14.89 -6.82 -1.91
C SER A 315 -13.88 -6.44 -2.99
N THR A 316 -13.70 -7.25 -4.03
CA THR A 316 -12.73 -7.00 -5.11
C THR A 316 -12.96 -5.64 -5.76
N VAL A 317 -14.19 -5.39 -6.21
CA VAL A 317 -14.58 -4.13 -6.88
C VAL A 317 -14.47 -2.95 -5.91
N ALA A 318 -15.00 -3.11 -4.69
CA ALA A 318 -14.92 -2.08 -3.66
C ALA A 318 -13.46 -1.73 -3.31
N THR A 319 -12.54 -2.71 -3.31
CA THR A 319 -11.12 -2.48 -3.05
C THR A 319 -10.49 -1.56 -4.11
N ILE A 320 -10.78 -1.79 -5.38
CA ILE A 320 -10.27 -0.95 -6.47
C ILE A 320 -10.92 0.44 -6.42
N ALA A 321 -12.23 0.51 -6.20
CA ALA A 321 -12.97 1.77 -6.11
C ALA A 321 -12.45 2.64 -4.96
N ASP A 322 -12.22 2.07 -3.77
CA ASP A 322 -11.72 2.81 -2.60
C ASP A 322 -10.30 3.36 -2.83
N GLY A 323 -9.46 2.65 -3.58
CA GLY A 323 -8.16 3.17 -4.00
C GLY A 323 -8.27 4.40 -4.92
N LEU A 324 -9.21 4.37 -5.88
CA LEU A 324 -9.51 5.52 -6.73
C LEU A 324 -10.11 6.68 -5.92
N CYS A 325 -10.91 6.40 -4.90
CA CYS A 325 -11.45 7.42 -3.99
C CYS A 325 -10.36 8.12 -3.20
N GLY A 326 -9.35 7.38 -2.75
CA GLY A 326 -8.18 7.97 -2.10
C GLY A 326 -7.45 8.96 -3.02
N ILE A 327 -7.27 8.61 -4.29
CA ILE A 327 -6.70 9.49 -5.31
C ILE A 327 -7.62 10.70 -5.57
N LYS A 328 -8.93 10.48 -5.73
CA LYS A 328 -9.91 11.55 -5.95
C LYS A 328 -9.89 12.55 -4.81
N ALA A 329 -9.88 12.10 -3.56
CA ALA A 329 -9.85 12.97 -2.39
C ALA A 329 -8.65 13.93 -2.40
N VAL A 330 -7.46 13.45 -2.75
CA VAL A 330 -6.25 14.27 -2.90
C VAL A 330 -6.33 15.19 -4.12
N TRP A 331 -6.94 14.71 -5.19
CA TRP A 331 -7.08 15.47 -6.43
C TRP A 331 -8.01 16.69 -6.28
N ILE A 332 -9.15 16.53 -5.59
CA ILE A 332 -10.15 17.59 -5.42
C ILE A 332 -10.10 18.30 -4.06
N GLY A 333 -9.25 17.85 -3.12
CA GLY A 333 -9.14 18.45 -1.79
C GLY A 333 -10.29 18.10 -0.84
N ASP A 334 -11.05 17.06 -1.14
CA ASP A 334 -12.25 16.70 -0.37
C ASP A 334 -12.15 15.26 0.14
N ARG A 335 -12.07 15.11 1.45
CA ARG A 335 -12.05 13.82 2.12
C ARG A 335 -13.40 13.11 2.05
N SER A 336 -14.51 13.85 2.03
CA SER A 336 -15.86 13.30 2.02
C SER A 336 -16.26 12.74 0.64
N ALA A 337 -15.40 12.89 -0.36
CA ALA A 337 -15.59 12.36 -1.70
C ALA A 337 -15.60 10.83 -1.71
N HIS A 338 -16.54 10.24 -0.95
CA HIS A 338 -16.82 8.82 -1.01
C HIS A 338 -17.35 8.46 -2.38
N CYS A 339 -16.59 7.67 -3.15
CA CYS A 339 -17.02 7.27 -4.48
C CYS A 339 -18.18 6.26 -4.45
N THR A 340 -18.52 5.70 -3.28
CA THR A 340 -19.45 4.57 -3.15
C THR A 340 -20.80 4.94 -2.53
N GLU A 341 -20.95 6.14 -1.97
CA GLU A 341 -22.22 6.61 -1.42
C GLU A 341 -22.70 7.87 -2.16
N PRO A 342 -24.00 8.04 -2.39
CA PRO A 342 -24.52 9.28 -2.95
C PRO A 342 -24.17 10.42 -1.99
N ASP A 343 -23.74 11.48 -2.58
CA ASP A 343 -23.24 12.70 -1.98
C ASP A 343 -24.35 13.42 -1.21
N THR A 344 -24.63 12.99 0.02
CA THR A 344 -25.69 13.57 0.89
C THR A 344 -25.13 14.42 2.03
N ALA A 345 -23.80 14.51 2.16
CA ALA A 345 -23.16 15.32 3.18
C ALA A 345 -23.01 16.77 2.72
N ASP A 346 -23.30 17.69 3.64
CA ASP A 346 -22.97 19.12 3.52
C ASP A 346 -21.42 19.20 3.35
N HIS A 347 -20.97 19.45 2.11
CA HIS A 347 -19.56 19.51 1.80
C HIS A 347 -18.95 20.74 2.47
N ASP A 348 -18.14 20.52 3.47
CA ASP A 348 -17.19 21.53 3.91
C ASP A 348 -16.41 22.02 2.68
N THR A 349 -16.17 23.32 2.61
CA THR A 349 -15.41 23.92 1.50
C THR A 349 -14.15 23.11 1.25
N PRO A 350 -13.93 22.57 0.04
CA PRO A 350 -12.79 21.71 -0.24
C PRO A 350 -11.48 22.45 0.05
N PHE A 351 -10.51 21.72 0.55
CA PHE A 351 -9.18 22.26 0.75
C PHE A 351 -8.50 22.50 -0.62
N PRO A 352 -7.59 23.47 -0.73
CA PRO A 352 -6.77 23.61 -1.92
C PRO A 352 -6.09 22.29 -2.27
N ALA A 353 -6.17 21.89 -3.54
CA ALA A 353 -5.90 20.53 -3.96
C ALA A 353 -4.83 20.43 -5.05
N LEU A 354 -4.42 19.21 -5.38
CA LEU A 354 -3.50 18.96 -6.49
C LEU A 354 -4.13 19.38 -7.83
N GLY A 355 -5.43 19.13 -8.03
CA GLY A 355 -6.16 19.55 -9.22
C GLY A 355 -6.17 21.06 -9.42
N ASP A 356 -6.29 21.85 -8.34
CA ASP A 356 -6.20 23.32 -8.42
C ASP A 356 -4.82 23.78 -8.87
N LEU A 357 -3.76 23.14 -8.35
CA LEU A 357 -2.39 23.43 -8.74
C LEU A 357 -2.15 23.14 -10.23
N VAL A 358 -2.68 22.03 -10.72
CA VAL A 358 -2.57 21.65 -12.14
C VAL A 358 -3.40 22.59 -12.98
N ARG A 359 -4.63 22.90 -12.60
CA ARG A 359 -5.52 23.80 -13.34
C ARG A 359 -4.96 25.20 -13.48
N ALA A 360 -4.24 25.68 -12.46
CA ALA A 360 -3.54 26.98 -12.55
C ALA A 360 -2.37 26.99 -13.54
N ARG A 361 -1.82 25.83 -13.92
CA ARG A 361 -0.69 25.69 -14.85
C ARG A 361 -1.11 25.22 -16.23
N SER A 362 -2.03 24.28 -16.29
CA SER A 362 -2.58 23.66 -17.51
C SER A 362 -4.02 23.23 -17.26
N PRO A 363 -5.00 24.11 -17.56
CA PRO A 363 -6.42 23.79 -17.40
C PRO A 363 -6.83 22.52 -18.19
N GLU A 364 -6.32 22.37 -19.41
CA GLU A 364 -6.62 21.23 -20.30
C GLU A 364 -6.17 19.90 -19.67
N THR A 365 -4.99 19.87 -19.05
CA THR A 365 -4.50 18.70 -18.32
C THR A 365 -5.39 18.40 -17.12
N ALA A 366 -5.80 19.42 -16.36
CA ALA A 366 -6.69 19.22 -15.21
C ALA A 366 -8.03 18.62 -15.65
N ASP A 367 -8.66 19.17 -16.69
CA ASP A 367 -9.94 18.68 -17.22
C ASP A 367 -9.82 17.24 -17.78
N HIS A 368 -8.70 16.90 -18.40
CA HIS A 368 -8.45 15.55 -18.90
C HIS A 368 -8.25 14.54 -17.74
N ILE A 369 -7.53 14.91 -16.69
CA ILE A 369 -7.39 14.07 -15.49
C ILE A 369 -8.74 13.90 -14.79
N ASP A 370 -9.54 14.96 -14.64
CA ASP A 370 -10.91 14.88 -14.10
C ASP A 370 -11.75 13.86 -14.89
N GLY A 371 -11.73 13.95 -16.21
CA GLY A 371 -12.46 13.05 -17.10
C GLY A 371 -12.00 11.59 -16.99
N THR A 372 -10.69 11.34 -17.02
CA THR A 372 -10.14 9.97 -16.96
C THR A 372 -10.33 9.35 -15.57
N LEU A 373 -10.22 10.12 -14.49
CA LEU A 373 -10.47 9.64 -13.14
C LEU A 373 -11.96 9.30 -12.92
N ALA A 374 -12.87 10.17 -13.38
CA ALA A 374 -14.31 9.91 -13.32
C ALA A 374 -14.67 8.66 -14.14
N ALA A 375 -14.13 8.52 -15.36
CA ALA A 375 -14.37 7.36 -16.20
C ALA A 375 -13.87 6.05 -15.55
N ALA A 376 -12.70 6.07 -14.92
CA ALA A 376 -12.15 4.91 -14.20
C ALA A 376 -13.04 4.51 -13.02
N ILE A 377 -13.51 5.46 -12.22
CA ILE A 377 -14.42 5.20 -11.10
C ILE A 377 -15.73 4.58 -11.61
N VAL A 378 -16.36 5.18 -12.61
CA VAL A 378 -17.62 4.66 -13.17
C VAL A 378 -17.45 3.25 -13.76
N ALA A 379 -16.38 3.02 -14.51
CA ALA A 379 -16.12 1.72 -15.12
C ALA A 379 -15.88 0.62 -14.07
N VAL A 380 -15.15 0.91 -13.00
CA VAL A 380 -14.93 -0.03 -11.89
C VAL A 380 -16.24 -0.31 -11.15
N GLN A 381 -17.01 0.71 -10.80
CA GLN A 381 -18.29 0.56 -10.09
C GLN A 381 -19.35 -0.18 -10.92
N ALA A 382 -19.22 -0.18 -12.24
CA ALA A 382 -20.12 -0.92 -13.13
C ALA A 382 -19.87 -2.44 -13.11
N ILE A 383 -18.81 -2.94 -12.47
CA ILE A 383 -18.52 -4.37 -12.34
C ILE A 383 -19.44 -4.98 -11.26
N PRO A 384 -20.30 -5.96 -11.58
CA PRO A 384 -21.12 -6.64 -10.57
C PRO A 384 -20.27 -7.58 -9.69
N GLU A 385 -20.63 -7.69 -8.42
CA GLU A 385 -20.17 -8.79 -7.57
C GLU A 385 -21.15 -9.99 -7.66
N PRO A 386 -20.72 -11.24 -7.50
CA PRO A 386 -19.35 -11.66 -7.23
C PRO A 386 -18.41 -11.47 -8.43
N PHE A 387 -17.26 -10.89 -8.20
CA PHE A 387 -16.25 -10.62 -9.24
C PHE A 387 -15.89 -11.85 -10.10
N THR A 388 -15.72 -13.00 -9.46
CA THR A 388 -15.36 -14.25 -10.16
C THR A 388 -16.44 -14.70 -11.15
N ARG A 389 -17.70 -14.44 -10.84
CA ARG A 389 -18.81 -14.70 -11.76
C ARG A 389 -18.77 -13.75 -12.95
N THR A 390 -18.58 -12.46 -12.70
CA THR A 390 -18.45 -11.48 -13.80
C THR A 390 -17.23 -11.78 -14.67
N LEU A 391 -16.12 -12.24 -14.08
CA LEU A 391 -14.94 -12.66 -14.83
C LEU A 391 -15.26 -13.84 -15.78
N ALA A 392 -16.12 -14.76 -15.37
CA ALA A 392 -16.50 -15.90 -16.19
C ALA A 392 -17.56 -15.54 -17.26
N ASP A 393 -18.58 -14.76 -16.88
CA ASP A 393 -19.77 -14.53 -17.68
C ASP A 393 -19.64 -13.29 -18.60
N ASP A 394 -18.93 -12.24 -18.16
CA ASP A 394 -18.77 -10.96 -18.86
C ASP A 394 -17.36 -10.36 -18.66
N PRO A 395 -16.30 -11.02 -19.13
CA PRO A 395 -14.93 -10.52 -19.00
C PRO A 395 -14.71 -9.19 -19.73
N ALA A 396 -15.54 -8.85 -20.72
CA ALA A 396 -15.45 -7.60 -21.44
C ALA A 396 -15.69 -6.37 -20.54
N ARG A 397 -16.55 -6.52 -19.54
CA ARG A 397 -16.81 -5.46 -18.55
C ARG A 397 -15.59 -5.18 -17.67
N LEU A 398 -14.89 -6.24 -17.25
CA LEU A 398 -13.64 -6.09 -16.51
C LEU A 398 -12.54 -5.47 -17.37
N ASP A 399 -12.51 -5.87 -18.66
CA ASP A 399 -11.54 -5.30 -19.60
C ASP A 399 -11.80 -3.80 -19.84
N ALA A 400 -13.07 -3.39 -19.93
CA ALA A 400 -13.43 -1.97 -20.03
C ALA A 400 -12.92 -1.16 -18.81
N ALA A 401 -13.08 -1.68 -17.60
CA ALA A 401 -12.56 -1.06 -16.38
C ALA A 401 -11.02 -1.04 -16.38
N PHE A 402 -10.38 -2.13 -16.79
CA PHE A 402 -8.92 -2.18 -16.95
C PHE A 402 -8.42 -1.12 -17.93
N GLN A 403 -9.07 -0.96 -19.10
CA GLN A 403 -8.69 0.07 -20.07
C GLN A 403 -8.89 1.48 -19.53
N ALA A 404 -9.93 1.73 -18.74
CA ALA A 404 -10.16 3.02 -18.09
C ALA A 404 -9.05 3.34 -17.07
N LEU A 405 -8.63 2.36 -16.26
CA LEU A 405 -7.47 2.50 -15.35
C LEU A 405 -6.17 2.77 -16.12
N LYS A 406 -5.95 2.08 -17.24
CA LYS A 406 -4.78 2.32 -18.12
C LYS A 406 -4.81 3.69 -18.78
N ALA A 407 -5.98 4.22 -19.08
CA ALA A 407 -6.11 5.60 -19.60
C ALA A 407 -5.74 6.61 -18.51
N LEU A 408 -6.25 6.45 -17.29
CA LEU A 408 -5.90 7.28 -16.13
C LEU A 408 -4.40 7.22 -15.83
N GLU A 409 -3.80 6.03 -15.79
CA GLU A 409 -2.36 5.87 -15.59
C GLU A 409 -1.56 6.67 -16.62
N ARG A 410 -1.89 6.52 -17.91
CA ARG A 410 -1.19 7.23 -18.99
C ARG A 410 -1.32 8.74 -18.85
N SER A 411 -2.52 9.26 -18.59
CA SER A 411 -2.71 10.70 -18.43
C SER A 411 -1.92 11.25 -17.25
N MET A 412 -1.87 10.52 -16.12
CA MET A 412 -1.04 10.90 -14.97
C MET A 412 0.46 10.82 -15.28
N ALA A 413 0.91 9.75 -15.91
CA ALA A 413 2.33 9.52 -16.19
C ALA A 413 2.90 10.43 -17.30
N THR A 414 2.07 11.02 -18.13
CA THR A 414 2.52 11.89 -19.21
C THR A 414 2.11 13.35 -18.99
N GLU A 415 0.82 13.64 -18.93
CA GLU A 415 0.30 15.00 -18.91
C GLU A 415 0.47 15.67 -17.54
N LEU A 416 0.09 14.98 -16.45
CA LEU A 416 0.26 15.49 -15.10
C LEU A 416 1.74 15.71 -14.76
N VAL A 417 2.59 14.75 -15.12
CA VAL A 417 4.04 14.84 -14.97
C VAL A 417 4.60 16.03 -15.74
N GLY A 418 4.18 16.22 -17.02
CA GLY A 418 4.58 17.35 -17.83
C GLY A 418 4.13 18.70 -17.27
N ALA A 419 2.87 18.82 -16.85
CA ALA A 419 2.29 20.06 -16.31
C ALA A 419 2.96 20.53 -15.01
N LEU A 420 3.44 19.58 -14.20
CA LEU A 420 4.08 19.87 -12.91
C LEU A 420 5.62 19.88 -12.96
N GLY A 421 6.23 19.53 -14.11
CA GLY A 421 7.68 19.44 -14.25
C GLY A 421 8.29 18.36 -13.37
N ILE A 422 7.65 17.19 -13.30
CA ILE A 422 8.03 16.08 -12.43
C ILE A 422 8.95 15.12 -13.16
N ASN A 423 9.92 14.55 -12.44
CA ASN A 423 10.67 13.41 -12.91
C ASN A 423 10.01 12.12 -12.39
N LEU A 424 9.55 11.25 -13.31
CA LEU A 424 9.10 9.92 -12.92
C LEU A 424 10.30 9.10 -12.46
N THR A 425 10.19 8.57 -11.26
CA THR A 425 11.12 7.57 -10.76
C THR A 425 10.49 6.20 -11.00
N PHE A 426 11.04 5.45 -11.95
CA PHE A 426 10.68 4.04 -12.12
C PHE A 426 11.15 3.28 -10.89
N ASN A 427 10.24 2.56 -10.25
CA ASN A 427 10.59 1.73 -9.12
C ASN A 427 11.36 0.51 -9.64
N ALA A 428 12.49 0.16 -9.03
CA ALA A 428 13.31 -0.99 -9.40
C ALA A 428 12.61 -2.36 -9.16
N ASN A 429 11.34 -2.35 -8.75
CA ASN A 429 10.51 -3.54 -8.53
C ASN A 429 9.67 -3.96 -9.76
N ASP A 430 9.86 -3.33 -10.92
CA ASP A 430 9.12 -3.69 -12.14
C ASP A 430 9.69 -4.94 -12.84
N GLY A 431 10.53 -5.71 -12.17
CA GLY A 431 11.29 -6.83 -12.72
C GLY A 431 10.92 -8.23 -12.22
N ASP A 432 9.78 -8.44 -11.51
CA ASP A 432 9.34 -9.79 -11.09
C ASP A 432 7.93 -10.12 -11.58
#